data_34a671a959472870975004cd95baeb3b
#
_entry.id   34a671a959472870975004cd95baeb3b
#
_cell.length_a   1.000
_cell.length_b   1.000
_cell.length_c   1.000
_cell.angle_alpha   90.00
_cell.angle_beta   90.00
_cell.angle_gamma   90.00
#
_symmetry.space_group_name_H-M   'P 1'
#
loop_
_entity.id
_entity.type
_entity.pdbx_description
1 polymer ?
#
loop_
_entity_poly.entity_id
_entity_poly.type
_entity_poly.pdbx_seq_one_letter_code
_entity_poly.pdbx_strand_id
1 'polypeptide(L)'
;MRHRRVFLTLLLAMLAVPDVAESQIEISSRASSIQVGGRAHAQYAASSVGDADNDFFLRRVRLIADITLNDFVTARVQPDFARGKIALQDVYVRLGSSSKFRVWVGQFKRAFDIFELSSSTDLSIIERDARVEGVSGCSGVSGICSYSRLIEKLKYAERDQGIKIDGSSGRLSYQATLTNGTGINVSDENDGKSYSGRVTFAASEKVSLSGQLGVHDYLIESAGNSTARGIAWGVDVEFGTWRDGAHIQASVIRGDNWKSLDSSNSEATFFTTQIVASYYTERRGQLAGIEPLLRLSLGDPDTAVGKNAGTVVTPGLMFYLQGKSKSGANLDIYSPQSGDTALSFKVQTYLYF
;
A
#
# COMPACT_ATOMS: atom_id res chain seq x y z
N MET A 1 -12.46 -69.61 6.51
CA MET A 1 -11.04 -69.28 6.15
C MET A 1 -10.88 -68.55 4.78
N ARG A 2 -11.93 -68.17 4.07
CA ARG A 2 -11.85 -67.49 2.74
C ARG A 2 -11.82 -65.98 2.77
N HIS A 3 -12.23 -65.34 3.87
CA HIS A 3 -12.31 -63.87 3.95
C HIS A 3 -11.02 -63.16 4.40
N ARG A 4 -10.03 -63.87 4.94
CA ARG A 4 -8.75 -63.27 5.35
C ARG A 4 -7.74 -63.01 4.22
N ARG A 5 -7.87 -63.75 3.11
CA ARG A 5 -6.96 -63.58 1.94
C ARG A 5 -7.32 -62.41 1.04
N VAL A 6 -8.59 -61.98 1.00
CA VAL A 6 -9.03 -60.85 0.18
C VAL A 6 -8.61 -59.49 0.80
N PHE A 7 -8.57 -59.42 2.12
CA PHE A 7 -8.12 -58.17 2.82
C PHE A 7 -6.61 -57.89 2.65
N LEU A 8 -5.81 -58.96 2.58
CA LEU A 8 -4.36 -58.78 2.43
C LEU A 8 -3.96 -58.40 1.00
N THR A 9 -4.74 -58.80 -0.02
CA THR A 9 -4.52 -58.43 -1.43
C THR A 9 -4.91 -56.99 -1.72
N LEU A 10 -5.94 -56.46 -1.04
CA LEU A 10 -6.34 -55.06 -1.15
C LEU A 10 -5.37 -54.10 -0.43
N LEU A 11 -4.72 -54.54 0.63
CA LEU A 11 -3.73 -53.73 1.36
C LEU A 11 -2.40 -53.61 0.59
N LEU A 12 -2.00 -54.64 -0.18
CA LEU A 12 -0.82 -54.58 -1.04
C LEU A 12 -1.01 -53.76 -2.32
N ALA A 13 -2.26 -53.63 -2.80
CA ALA A 13 -2.55 -52.83 -3.98
C ALA A 13 -2.52 -51.29 -3.70
N MET A 14 -2.58 -50.88 -2.43
CA MET A 14 -2.46 -49.48 -2.04
C MET A 14 -0.99 -49.01 -1.87
N LEU A 15 -0.02 -49.88 -2.01
CA LEU A 15 1.43 -49.53 -1.92
C LEU A 15 2.11 -49.36 -3.29
N ALA A 16 1.37 -49.57 -4.39
CA ALA A 16 1.85 -49.14 -5.69
C ALA A 16 1.55 -47.67 -5.87
N VAL A 17 2.37 -46.80 -5.24
CA VAL A 17 2.45 -45.37 -5.59
C VAL A 17 2.94 -45.35 -7.05
N PRO A 18 2.17 -44.90 -8.03
CA PRO A 18 2.73 -44.69 -9.35
C PRO A 18 3.88 -43.68 -9.18
N ASP A 19 5.02 -43.94 -9.78
CA ASP A 19 6.05 -42.95 -9.95
C ASP A 19 5.38 -41.71 -10.50
N VAL A 20 5.27 -40.68 -9.67
CA VAL A 20 4.82 -39.37 -10.11
C VAL A 20 5.91 -38.91 -11.06
N ALA A 21 5.66 -39.06 -12.36
CA ALA A 21 6.48 -38.43 -13.36
C ALA A 21 6.58 -36.95 -12.96
N GLU A 22 7.74 -36.53 -12.47
CA GLU A 22 8.02 -35.12 -12.28
C GLU A 22 7.86 -34.45 -13.63
N SER A 23 6.70 -33.87 -13.83
CA SER A 23 6.43 -33.02 -14.99
C SER A 23 7.31 -31.80 -14.81
N GLN A 24 8.54 -31.87 -15.31
CA GLN A 24 9.39 -30.69 -15.44
C GLN A 24 8.72 -29.78 -16.47
N ILE A 25 8.10 -28.69 -15.99
CA ILE A 25 7.65 -27.62 -16.87
C ILE A 25 8.90 -26.84 -17.25
N GLU A 26 9.41 -27.09 -18.45
CA GLU A 26 10.50 -26.31 -19.03
C GLU A 26 9.92 -24.95 -19.45
N ILE A 27 10.22 -23.90 -18.68
CA ILE A 27 9.89 -22.52 -19.04
C ILE A 27 11.07 -21.93 -19.82
N SER A 28 10.95 -21.93 -21.15
CA SER A 28 11.88 -21.20 -22.01
C SER A 28 11.58 -19.70 -21.96
N SER A 29 12.56 -18.87 -21.63
CA SER A 29 12.45 -17.41 -21.59
C SER A 29 13.64 -16.75 -22.29
N ARG A 30 13.40 -15.60 -22.94
CA ARG A 30 14.46 -14.72 -23.46
C ARG A 30 15.06 -13.81 -22.39
N ALA A 31 14.49 -13.80 -21.19
CA ALA A 31 15.03 -13.08 -20.06
C ALA A 31 16.27 -13.79 -19.49
N SER A 32 17.24 -13.03 -19.02
CA SER A 32 18.41 -13.58 -18.32
C SER A 32 18.05 -14.15 -16.95
N SER A 33 17.00 -13.60 -16.30
CA SER A 33 16.46 -14.11 -15.06
C SER A 33 14.99 -13.73 -14.90
N ILE A 34 14.19 -14.64 -14.31
CA ILE A 34 12.84 -14.39 -13.84
C ILE A 34 12.76 -14.86 -12.40
N GLN A 35 12.52 -13.93 -11.48
CA GLN A 35 12.28 -14.23 -10.07
C GLN A 35 10.78 -14.17 -9.82
N VAL A 36 10.21 -15.26 -9.33
CA VAL A 36 8.78 -15.35 -8.99
C VAL A 36 8.64 -15.42 -7.48
N GLY A 37 7.81 -14.58 -6.95
CA GLY A 37 7.44 -14.57 -5.54
C GLY A 37 5.99 -14.17 -5.38
N GLY A 38 5.54 -14.07 -4.13
CA GLY A 38 4.16 -13.68 -3.92
C GLY A 38 3.83 -13.36 -2.48
N ARG A 39 2.56 -13.01 -2.28
CA ARG A 39 2.00 -12.77 -0.95
C ARG A 39 0.53 -13.08 -0.89
N ALA A 40 0.11 -13.61 0.25
CA ALA A 40 -1.29 -13.75 0.61
C ALA A 40 -1.53 -13.07 1.97
N HIS A 41 -2.57 -12.23 2.05
CA HIS A 41 -2.99 -11.57 3.28
C HIS A 41 -4.43 -11.96 3.57
N ALA A 42 -4.64 -12.74 4.64
CA ALA A 42 -5.95 -13.04 5.18
C ALA A 42 -6.24 -12.10 6.34
N GLN A 43 -7.38 -11.44 6.34
CA GLN A 43 -7.75 -10.41 7.30
C GLN A 43 -9.13 -10.69 7.89
N TYR A 44 -9.26 -10.44 9.19
CA TYR A 44 -10.52 -10.23 9.88
C TYR A 44 -10.63 -8.76 10.22
N ALA A 45 -11.81 -8.18 10.04
CA ALA A 45 -12.12 -6.83 10.45
C ALA A 45 -13.49 -6.80 11.15
N ALA A 46 -13.58 -6.04 12.24
CA ALA A 46 -14.80 -5.78 12.97
C ALA A 46 -14.93 -4.29 13.27
N SER A 47 -16.15 -3.75 13.19
CA SER A 47 -16.45 -2.34 13.46
C SER A 47 -17.46 -2.20 14.60
N SER A 48 -17.37 -1.10 15.35
CA SER A 48 -18.38 -0.74 16.35
C SER A 48 -19.60 -0.05 15.75
N VAL A 49 -19.57 0.28 14.46
CA VAL A 49 -20.70 0.93 13.76
C VAL A 49 -21.75 -0.13 13.44
N GLY A 50 -22.99 0.08 13.93
CA GLY A 50 -24.01 -0.96 14.08
C GLY A 50 -24.43 -1.70 12.81
N ASP A 51 -24.31 -1.09 11.63
CA ASP A 51 -24.68 -1.70 10.34
C ASP A 51 -23.45 -2.23 9.56
N ALA A 52 -22.26 -2.22 10.17
CA ALA A 52 -21.05 -2.69 9.52
C ALA A 52 -20.88 -4.20 9.70
N ASP A 53 -20.62 -4.89 8.60
CA ASP A 53 -20.32 -6.32 8.61
C ASP A 53 -18.96 -6.59 9.28
N ASN A 54 -18.93 -7.63 10.11
CA ASN A 54 -17.70 -8.22 10.61
C ASN A 54 -17.34 -9.38 9.70
N ASP A 55 -16.14 -9.35 9.10
CA ASP A 55 -15.84 -10.26 7.99
C ASP A 55 -14.41 -10.80 8.02
N PHE A 56 -14.29 -12.05 7.52
CA PHE A 56 -13.02 -12.66 7.12
C PHE A 56 -12.89 -12.57 5.61
N PHE A 57 -11.79 -12.01 5.13
CA PHE A 57 -11.57 -11.85 3.70
C PHE A 57 -10.10 -11.96 3.30
N LEU A 58 -9.87 -12.28 2.03
CA LEU A 58 -8.55 -12.20 1.42
C LEU A 58 -8.28 -10.75 1.00
N ARG A 59 -7.40 -10.09 1.75
CA ARG A 59 -7.09 -8.67 1.53
C ARG A 59 -6.17 -8.44 0.33
N ARG A 60 -5.20 -9.36 0.14
CA ARG A 60 -4.27 -9.37 -1.01
C ARG A 60 -3.92 -10.80 -1.35
N VAL A 61 -3.91 -11.13 -2.62
CA VAL A 61 -3.38 -12.39 -3.15
C VAL A 61 -2.60 -12.02 -4.41
N ARG A 62 -1.29 -11.84 -4.28
CA ARG A 62 -0.45 -11.31 -5.35
C ARG A 62 0.62 -12.28 -5.76
N LEU A 63 0.80 -12.43 -7.06
CA LEU A 63 2.04 -12.95 -7.63
C LEU A 63 2.91 -11.79 -8.07
N ILE A 64 4.22 -11.97 -8.04
CA ILE A 64 5.21 -10.98 -8.43
C ILE A 64 6.21 -11.67 -9.33
N ALA A 65 6.33 -11.20 -10.55
CA ALA A 65 7.39 -11.62 -11.47
C ALA A 65 8.33 -10.43 -11.69
N ASP A 66 9.56 -10.56 -11.22
CA ASP A 66 10.67 -9.64 -11.49
C ASP A 66 11.51 -10.22 -12.61
N ILE A 67 11.57 -9.52 -13.73
CA ILE A 67 12.18 -9.96 -14.99
C ILE A 67 13.41 -9.12 -15.25
N THR A 68 14.55 -9.76 -15.47
CA THR A 68 15.78 -9.10 -15.92
C THR A 68 16.11 -9.58 -17.33
N LEU A 69 16.06 -8.67 -18.30
CA LEU A 69 16.48 -8.97 -19.68
C LEU A 69 17.99 -8.82 -19.84
N ASN A 70 18.55 -7.78 -19.26
CA ASN A 70 19.98 -7.48 -19.19
C ASN A 70 20.23 -6.41 -18.12
N ASP A 71 21.46 -5.94 -17.97
CA ASP A 71 21.84 -4.93 -16.95
C ASP A 71 21.13 -3.58 -17.13
N PHE A 72 20.62 -3.29 -18.32
CA PHE A 72 19.94 -2.04 -18.64
C PHE A 72 18.42 -2.14 -18.56
N VAL A 73 17.81 -3.32 -18.82
CA VAL A 73 16.36 -3.51 -18.92
C VAL A 73 15.88 -4.51 -17.89
N THR A 74 15.04 -4.04 -16.99
CA THR A 74 14.29 -4.88 -16.05
C THR A 74 12.80 -4.58 -16.15
N ALA A 75 11.94 -5.51 -15.72
CA ALA A 75 10.51 -5.33 -15.71
C ALA A 75 9.90 -5.97 -14.47
N ARG A 76 8.70 -5.54 -14.10
CA ARG A 76 7.88 -6.19 -13.09
C ARG A 76 6.45 -6.36 -13.58
N VAL A 77 5.85 -7.50 -13.24
CA VAL A 77 4.42 -7.74 -13.42
C VAL A 77 3.86 -8.27 -12.08
N GLN A 78 2.82 -7.61 -11.57
CA GLN A 78 2.24 -7.94 -10.28
C GLN A 78 0.71 -7.95 -10.34
N PRO A 79 0.05 -9.08 -10.70
CA PRO A 79 -1.38 -9.25 -10.56
C PRO A 79 -1.79 -9.45 -9.09
N ASP A 80 -2.99 -8.98 -8.75
CA ASP A 80 -3.68 -9.19 -7.47
C ASP A 80 -5.01 -9.90 -7.75
N PHE A 81 -5.21 -11.05 -7.14
CA PHE A 81 -6.38 -11.92 -7.30
C PHE A 81 -7.37 -11.81 -6.13
N ALA A 82 -7.16 -10.86 -5.22
CA ALA A 82 -8.03 -10.71 -4.07
C ALA A 82 -9.46 -10.31 -4.47
N ARG A 83 -10.45 -10.73 -3.66
CA ARG A 83 -11.87 -10.38 -3.82
C ARG A 83 -12.51 -10.83 -5.15
N GLY A 84 -12.03 -11.94 -5.73
CA GLY A 84 -12.60 -12.51 -6.94
C GLY A 84 -12.42 -11.68 -8.21
N LYS A 85 -11.53 -10.71 -8.21
CA LYS A 85 -11.19 -9.86 -9.37
C LYS A 85 -9.69 -9.89 -9.63
N ILE A 86 -9.30 -9.86 -10.88
CA ILE A 86 -7.90 -9.68 -11.25
C ILE A 86 -7.65 -8.19 -11.46
N ALA A 87 -6.70 -7.64 -10.70
CA ALA A 87 -6.24 -6.26 -10.84
C ALA A 87 -4.72 -6.24 -11.00
N LEU A 88 -4.22 -5.49 -11.97
CA LEU A 88 -2.78 -5.28 -12.11
C LEU A 88 -2.33 -4.20 -11.12
N GLN A 89 -1.28 -4.49 -10.36
CA GLN A 89 -0.68 -3.54 -9.41
C GLN A 89 0.51 -2.83 -10.05
N ASP A 90 1.72 -3.34 -9.89
CA ASP A 90 2.90 -2.81 -10.56
C ASP A 90 3.10 -3.56 -11.87
N VAL A 91 3.07 -2.84 -12.99
CA VAL A 91 3.38 -3.37 -14.33
C VAL A 91 4.21 -2.33 -15.06
N TYR A 92 5.51 -2.54 -15.13
CA TYR A 92 6.40 -1.56 -15.73
C TYR A 92 7.66 -2.19 -16.35
N VAL A 93 8.25 -1.48 -17.27
CA VAL A 93 9.63 -1.68 -17.72
C VAL A 93 10.48 -0.57 -17.13
N ARG A 94 11.63 -0.92 -16.61
CA ARG A 94 12.62 0.00 -16.06
C ARG A 94 13.90 -0.06 -16.91
N LEU A 95 14.36 1.09 -17.34
CA LEU A 95 15.55 1.30 -18.16
C LEU A 95 16.62 2.03 -17.35
N GLY A 96 17.85 1.58 -17.41
CA GLY A 96 19.01 2.21 -16.79
C GLY A 96 19.85 1.24 -15.97
N SER A 97 21.12 1.17 -16.26
CA SER A 97 22.13 0.35 -15.58
C SER A 97 22.73 1.02 -14.33
N SER A 98 22.50 2.33 -14.16
CA SER A 98 23.05 3.12 -13.07
C SER A 98 21.97 3.41 -12.02
N SER A 99 22.34 3.34 -10.73
CA SER A 99 21.49 3.81 -9.64
C SER A 99 21.29 5.34 -9.65
N LYS A 100 22.08 6.08 -10.42
CA LYS A 100 21.98 7.55 -10.46
C LYS A 100 20.82 8.05 -11.30
N PHE A 101 20.41 7.30 -12.33
CA PHE A 101 19.32 7.67 -13.21
C PHE A 101 18.67 6.44 -13.86
N ARG A 102 17.37 6.29 -13.70
CA ARG A 102 16.56 5.22 -14.31
C ARG A 102 15.25 5.80 -14.79
N VAL A 103 14.71 5.25 -15.86
CA VAL A 103 13.40 5.59 -16.41
C VAL A 103 12.48 4.39 -16.33
N TRP A 104 11.26 4.59 -15.90
CA TRP A 104 10.23 3.58 -15.78
C TRP A 104 9.07 3.95 -16.70
N VAL A 105 8.50 2.98 -17.39
CA VAL A 105 7.33 3.16 -18.24
C VAL A 105 6.32 2.08 -17.90
N GLY A 106 5.07 2.46 -17.64
CA GLY A 106 3.99 1.56 -17.26
C GLY A 106 3.20 2.02 -16.08
N GLN A 107 2.72 1.09 -15.24
CA GLN A 107 1.94 1.36 -14.05
C GLN A 107 2.78 1.15 -12.80
N PHE A 108 2.90 2.17 -11.96
CA PHE A 108 3.71 2.20 -10.74
C PHE A 108 3.12 3.20 -9.74
N LYS A 109 3.63 3.21 -8.51
CA LYS A 109 3.27 4.22 -7.51
C LYS A 109 3.83 5.58 -7.88
N ARG A 110 3.00 6.63 -7.79
CA ARG A 110 3.40 8.03 -7.96
C ARG A 110 4.40 8.42 -6.88
N ALA A 111 5.27 9.37 -7.19
CA ALA A 111 6.35 9.82 -6.30
C ALA A 111 5.83 10.78 -5.21
N PHE A 112 4.93 10.30 -4.38
CA PHE A 112 4.27 11.09 -3.34
C PHE A 112 3.92 10.19 -2.15
N ASP A 113 4.08 10.70 -0.92
CA ASP A 113 3.77 10.07 0.36
C ASP A 113 4.64 8.86 0.75
N ILE A 114 5.33 8.97 1.90
CA ILE A 114 6.19 7.92 2.44
C ILE A 114 5.41 6.64 2.75
N PHE A 115 4.17 6.75 3.28
CA PHE A 115 3.36 5.60 3.65
C PHE A 115 2.84 4.86 2.41
N GLU A 116 2.47 5.59 1.34
CA GLU A 116 2.09 4.95 0.09
C GLU A 116 3.27 4.35 -0.65
N LEU A 117 4.42 5.00 -0.66
CA LEU A 117 5.64 4.46 -1.29
C LEU A 117 6.15 3.21 -0.58
N SER A 118 5.99 3.13 0.75
CA SER A 118 6.36 1.94 1.53
C SER A 118 5.62 0.70 1.01
N SER A 119 6.32 -0.43 0.96
CA SER A 119 5.69 -1.71 0.59
C SER A 119 4.68 -2.11 1.66
N SER A 120 3.52 -2.67 1.24
CA SER A 120 2.59 -3.26 2.21
C SER A 120 3.18 -4.45 2.99
N THR A 121 4.34 -4.96 2.57
CA THR A 121 5.13 -5.96 3.27
C THR A 121 5.82 -5.36 4.50
N ASP A 122 6.27 -4.13 4.37
CA ASP A 122 7.19 -3.48 5.31
C ASP A 122 6.45 -2.53 6.28
N LEU A 123 5.12 -2.43 6.16
CA LEU A 123 4.31 -1.66 7.11
C LEU A 123 4.16 -2.39 8.43
N SER A 124 4.33 -1.67 9.52
CA SER A 124 4.00 -2.16 10.88
C SER A 124 2.50 -2.13 11.15
N ILE A 125 1.73 -1.28 10.47
CA ILE A 125 0.27 -1.17 10.57
C ILE A 125 -0.44 -2.08 9.55
N ILE A 126 -1.63 -2.59 9.89
CA ILE A 126 -2.39 -3.50 9.02
C ILE A 126 -2.91 -2.76 7.79
N GLU A 127 -3.56 -1.63 7.94
CA GLU A 127 -4.07 -0.80 6.84
C GLU A 127 -3.51 0.62 6.93
N ARG A 128 -3.14 1.20 5.76
CA ARG A 128 -2.65 2.58 5.69
C ARG A 128 -3.72 3.58 6.10
N ASP A 129 -4.92 3.44 5.55
CA ASP A 129 -6.01 4.38 5.71
C ASP A 129 -6.83 4.21 6.99
N ALA A 130 -6.41 3.31 7.90
CA ALA A 130 -7.11 3.06 9.17
C ALA A 130 -8.61 2.80 9.00
N ARG A 131 -9.02 2.17 7.93
CA ARG A 131 -10.40 1.96 7.56
C ARG A 131 -11.29 1.52 8.74
N VAL A 132 -12.34 2.30 9.02
CA VAL A 132 -13.43 1.95 9.95
C VAL A 132 -14.69 1.79 9.12
N GLU A 133 -15.18 0.57 8.98
CA GLU A 133 -16.37 0.28 8.17
C GLU A 133 -17.61 0.91 8.80
N GLY A 134 -18.55 1.34 7.96
CA GLY A 134 -19.79 2.01 8.38
C GLY A 134 -19.68 3.52 8.61
N VAL A 135 -18.47 4.09 8.68
CA VAL A 135 -18.25 5.54 8.76
C VAL A 135 -18.26 6.19 7.38
N SER A 136 -18.92 7.33 7.22
CA SER A 136 -19.07 8.01 5.90
C SER A 136 -18.87 9.52 5.94
N GLY A 137 -18.49 10.12 7.06
CA GLY A 137 -18.60 11.56 7.32
C GLY A 137 -17.50 12.48 6.77
N CYS A 138 -16.43 11.97 6.13
CA CYS A 138 -15.34 12.81 5.67
C CYS A 138 -15.67 13.51 4.33
N SER A 139 -15.72 14.83 4.35
CA SER A 139 -16.10 15.66 3.19
C SER A 139 -15.19 15.41 1.98
N GLY A 140 -15.80 15.21 0.80
CA GLY A 140 -15.13 14.97 -0.49
C GLY A 140 -14.57 13.56 -0.67
N VAL A 141 -14.18 12.85 0.41
CA VAL A 141 -13.51 11.56 0.31
C VAL A 141 -14.28 10.38 0.93
N SER A 142 -15.37 10.66 1.66
CA SER A 142 -16.16 9.69 2.43
C SER A 142 -15.34 8.83 3.40
N GLY A 143 -16.00 8.06 4.27
CA GLY A 143 -15.33 7.27 5.30
C GLY A 143 -14.78 8.13 6.43
N ILE A 144 -13.70 7.70 7.06
CA ILE A 144 -13.03 8.44 8.13
C ILE A 144 -12.13 9.54 7.56
N CYS A 145 -12.03 10.67 8.27
CA CYS A 145 -11.02 11.68 7.99
C CYS A 145 -9.68 11.24 8.61
N SER A 146 -8.80 10.72 7.78
CA SER A 146 -7.45 10.30 8.19
C SER A 146 -6.42 10.70 7.15
N TYR A 147 -5.16 10.67 7.53
CA TYR A 147 -4.03 11.00 6.67
C TYR A 147 -4.09 10.26 5.33
N SER A 148 -3.96 8.94 5.37
CA SER A 148 -3.86 8.14 4.13
C SER A 148 -5.16 8.14 3.34
N ARG A 149 -6.32 8.32 4.00
CA ARG A 149 -7.60 8.41 3.32
C ARG A 149 -7.67 9.65 2.42
N LEU A 150 -7.29 10.82 2.93
CA LEU A 150 -7.25 12.05 2.15
C LEU A 150 -6.28 11.93 0.98
N ILE A 151 -5.04 11.47 1.23
CA ILE A 151 -4.01 11.35 0.20
C ILE A 151 -4.43 10.39 -0.93
N GLU A 152 -4.95 9.20 -0.56
CA GLU A 152 -5.38 8.18 -1.51
C GLU A 152 -6.61 8.63 -2.30
N LYS A 153 -7.64 9.13 -1.62
CA LYS A 153 -8.92 9.47 -2.26
C LYS A 153 -8.87 10.74 -3.09
N LEU A 154 -7.97 11.66 -2.74
CA LEU A 154 -7.66 12.83 -3.56
C LEU A 154 -6.62 12.54 -4.66
N LYS A 155 -6.20 11.27 -4.82
CA LYS A 155 -5.33 10.79 -5.89
C LYS A 155 -3.96 11.47 -6.01
N TYR A 156 -3.44 12.05 -4.92
CA TYR A 156 -2.08 12.58 -4.91
C TYR A 156 -1.02 11.47 -4.84
N ALA A 157 -1.32 10.38 -4.11
CA ALA A 157 -0.55 9.15 -4.11
C ALA A 157 -1.44 8.01 -4.61
N GLU A 158 -0.90 6.95 -5.12
CA GLU A 158 -1.57 5.76 -5.65
C GLU A 158 -0.76 5.25 -6.85
N ARG A 159 -1.15 4.11 -7.39
CA ARG A 159 -0.60 3.65 -8.67
C ARG A 159 -1.29 4.32 -9.82
N ASP A 160 -0.50 4.60 -10.87
CA ASP A 160 -1.00 5.22 -12.09
C ASP A 160 -0.12 4.85 -13.28
N GLN A 161 -0.63 5.02 -14.48
CA GLN A 161 0.08 4.73 -15.73
C GLN A 161 0.83 5.97 -16.21
N GLY A 162 2.08 5.78 -16.63
CA GLY A 162 2.88 6.90 -17.10
C GLY A 162 4.37 6.63 -17.17
N ILE A 163 5.15 7.68 -16.94
CA ILE A 163 6.61 7.67 -16.91
C ILE A 163 7.09 8.13 -15.54
N LYS A 164 8.09 7.42 -15.00
CA LYS A 164 8.79 7.77 -13.77
C LYS A 164 10.27 7.84 -14.03
N ILE A 165 10.91 8.82 -13.44
CA ILE A 165 12.36 8.86 -13.29
C ILE A 165 12.72 8.73 -11.81
N ASP A 166 13.79 8.00 -11.53
CA ASP A 166 14.35 7.92 -10.18
C ASP A 166 15.86 7.82 -10.22
N GLY A 167 16.48 8.18 -9.11
CA GLY A 167 17.91 8.02 -8.94
C GLY A 167 18.40 8.39 -7.56
N SER A 168 19.69 8.07 -7.32
CA SER A 168 20.38 8.41 -6.09
C SER A 168 21.83 8.78 -6.34
N SER A 169 22.35 9.76 -5.57
CA SER A 169 23.74 10.17 -5.61
C SER A 169 24.18 10.65 -4.22
N GLY A 170 25.13 9.95 -3.62
CA GLY A 170 25.53 10.20 -2.23
C GLY A 170 24.36 10.05 -1.26
N ARG A 171 24.07 11.15 -0.53
CA ARG A 171 22.98 11.20 0.44
C ARG A 171 21.63 11.64 -0.13
N LEU A 172 21.56 11.94 -1.42
CA LEU A 172 20.33 12.38 -2.09
C LEU A 172 19.75 11.26 -2.92
N SER A 173 18.44 11.08 -2.82
CA SER A 173 17.64 10.30 -3.77
C SER A 173 16.44 11.12 -4.24
N TYR A 174 16.00 10.85 -5.45
CA TYR A 174 14.89 11.57 -6.06
C TYR A 174 14.00 10.66 -6.88
N GLN A 175 12.75 11.04 -6.98
CA GLN A 175 11.77 10.42 -7.85
C GLN A 175 10.89 11.52 -8.46
N ALA A 176 10.51 11.38 -9.72
CA ALA A 176 9.50 12.21 -10.35
C ALA A 176 8.63 11.36 -11.28
N THR A 177 7.34 11.68 -11.37
CA THR A 177 6.37 10.96 -12.20
C THR A 177 5.54 11.92 -13.03
N LEU A 178 5.22 11.49 -14.24
CA LEU A 178 4.23 12.06 -15.14
C LEU A 178 3.24 10.94 -15.46
N THR A 179 1.96 11.11 -15.07
CA THR A 179 0.95 10.06 -15.16
C THR A 179 -0.39 10.59 -15.65
N ASN A 180 -1.30 9.71 -16.02
CA ASN A 180 -2.64 10.07 -16.48
C ASN A 180 -3.48 10.78 -15.41
N GLY A 181 -3.31 10.42 -14.11
CA GLY A 181 -4.13 10.99 -13.04
C GLY A 181 -5.38 10.16 -12.69
N THR A 182 -5.79 9.26 -13.56
CA THR A 182 -7.03 8.47 -13.40
C THR A 182 -6.91 7.34 -12.40
N GLY A 183 -5.67 6.90 -12.10
CA GLY A 183 -5.38 5.86 -11.12
C GLY A 183 -5.20 4.47 -11.72
N ILE A 184 -5.27 3.45 -10.86
CA ILE A 184 -4.92 2.07 -11.18
C ILE A 184 -5.90 1.42 -12.16
N ASN A 185 -5.38 0.86 -13.26
CA ASN A 185 -6.15 0.11 -14.27
C ASN A 185 -7.29 0.91 -14.93
N VAL A 186 -7.18 2.23 -14.95
CA VAL A 186 -8.15 3.13 -15.58
C VAL A 186 -7.49 3.80 -16.77
N SER A 187 -8.20 3.87 -17.89
CA SER A 187 -7.77 4.63 -19.06
C SER A 187 -7.82 6.13 -18.78
N ASP A 188 -7.06 6.90 -19.51
CA ASP A 188 -7.11 8.35 -19.44
C ASP A 188 -8.50 8.87 -19.85
N GLU A 189 -9.02 9.82 -19.08
CA GLU A 189 -10.34 10.43 -19.29
C GLU A 189 -10.23 11.84 -19.86
N ASN A 190 -9.01 12.40 -19.89
CA ASN A 190 -8.74 13.75 -20.43
C ASN A 190 -7.29 13.82 -20.99
N ASP A 191 -6.97 14.93 -21.66
CA ASP A 191 -5.64 15.18 -22.19
C ASP A 191 -4.63 15.67 -21.13
N GLY A 192 -5.12 16.00 -19.93
CA GLY A 192 -4.33 16.50 -18.81
C GLY A 192 -3.44 15.42 -18.21
N LYS A 193 -2.36 15.85 -17.56
CA LYS A 193 -1.44 14.91 -16.88
C LYS A 193 -1.17 15.37 -15.46
N SER A 194 -1.04 14.39 -14.59
CA SER A 194 -0.67 14.56 -13.18
C SER A 194 0.82 14.40 -12.99
N TYR A 195 1.40 15.20 -12.12
CA TYR A 195 2.83 15.22 -11.82
C TYR A 195 3.06 14.94 -10.35
N SER A 196 4.12 14.26 -10.00
CA SER A 196 4.58 14.23 -8.62
C SER A 196 6.10 14.14 -8.55
N GLY A 197 6.65 14.68 -7.48
CA GLY A 197 8.09 14.68 -7.22
C GLY A 197 8.39 14.54 -5.74
N ARG A 198 9.47 13.83 -5.43
CA ARG A 198 9.97 13.61 -4.09
C ARG A 198 11.48 13.61 -4.08
N VAL A 199 12.06 14.35 -3.15
CA VAL A 199 13.50 14.36 -2.88
C VAL A 199 13.71 13.94 -1.43
N THR A 200 14.62 13.00 -1.21
CA THR A 200 14.99 12.48 0.11
C THR A 200 16.46 12.74 0.38
N PHE A 201 16.77 13.27 1.54
CA PHE A 201 18.11 13.49 2.05
C PHE A 201 18.37 12.56 3.24
N ALA A 202 19.35 11.69 3.13
CA ALA A 202 19.85 10.85 4.23
C ALA A 202 20.74 11.72 5.14
N ALA A 203 20.16 12.31 6.18
CA ALA A 203 20.88 13.16 7.14
C ALA A 203 21.91 12.35 7.95
N SER A 204 21.58 11.09 8.27
CA SER A 204 22.47 10.09 8.86
C SER A 204 22.10 8.68 8.37
N GLU A 205 22.77 7.65 8.87
CA GLU A 205 22.41 6.25 8.61
C GLU A 205 21.00 5.87 9.12
N LYS A 206 20.49 6.61 10.10
CA LYS A 206 19.21 6.35 10.76
C LYS A 206 18.15 7.41 10.50
N VAL A 207 18.50 8.53 9.87
CA VAL A 207 17.56 9.65 9.68
C VAL A 207 17.51 10.04 8.23
N SER A 208 16.33 10.02 7.65
CA SER A 208 16.05 10.61 6.34
C SER A 208 14.96 11.69 6.43
N LEU A 209 15.11 12.73 5.64
CA LEU A 209 14.19 13.84 5.51
C LEU A 209 13.75 13.93 4.05
N SER A 210 12.49 14.16 3.79
CA SER A 210 12.01 14.29 2.41
C SER A 210 11.05 15.45 2.24
N GLY A 211 11.10 16.05 1.06
CA GLY A 211 10.11 17.00 0.55
C GLY A 211 9.40 16.43 -0.66
N GLN A 212 8.13 16.74 -0.83
CA GLN A 212 7.29 16.21 -1.90
C GLN A 212 6.28 17.21 -2.40
N LEU A 213 5.98 17.14 -3.70
CA LEU A 213 4.98 17.94 -4.41
C LEU A 213 4.18 17.02 -5.32
N GLY A 214 2.86 17.20 -5.34
CA GLY A 214 1.93 16.55 -6.25
C GLY A 214 1.03 17.57 -6.93
N VAL A 215 0.87 17.44 -8.23
CA VAL A 215 -0.12 18.16 -9.03
C VAL A 215 -1.02 17.12 -9.64
N HIS A 216 -2.30 17.16 -9.29
CA HIS A 216 -3.31 16.25 -9.81
C HIS A 216 -4.20 16.96 -10.81
N ASP A 217 -4.26 16.44 -12.02
CA ASP A 217 -5.16 16.88 -13.06
C ASP A 217 -6.48 16.09 -12.98
N TYR A 218 -7.63 16.76 -13.00
CA TYR A 218 -8.94 16.13 -12.83
C TYR A 218 -10.02 16.85 -13.65
N LEU A 219 -11.14 16.16 -13.88
CA LEU A 219 -12.33 16.71 -14.51
C LEU A 219 -13.30 17.23 -13.44
N ILE A 220 -13.87 18.40 -13.67
CA ILE A 220 -15.00 18.95 -12.91
C ILE A 220 -16.27 18.58 -13.67
N GLU A 221 -16.95 17.50 -13.25
CA GLU A 221 -18.17 17.01 -13.91
C GLU A 221 -19.29 18.05 -13.87
N SER A 222 -19.46 18.73 -12.72
CA SER A 222 -20.46 19.82 -12.54
C SER A 222 -20.25 21.02 -13.45
N ALA A 223 -19.05 21.23 -13.97
CA ALA A 223 -18.69 22.32 -14.89
C ALA A 223 -18.52 21.83 -16.34
N GLY A 224 -19.27 20.82 -16.75
CA GLY A 224 -19.26 20.31 -18.13
C GLY A 224 -17.95 19.60 -18.52
N ASN A 225 -17.32 18.90 -17.60
CA ASN A 225 -16.05 18.19 -17.77
C ASN A 225 -14.86 19.13 -18.09
N SER A 226 -14.84 20.30 -17.48
CA SER A 226 -13.69 21.19 -17.57
C SER A 226 -12.52 20.63 -16.79
N THR A 227 -11.31 20.76 -17.33
CA THR A 227 -10.07 20.31 -16.66
C THR A 227 -9.63 21.34 -15.63
N ALA A 228 -9.24 20.85 -14.45
CA ALA A 228 -8.66 21.65 -13.38
C ALA A 228 -7.48 20.93 -12.72
N ARG A 229 -6.75 21.63 -11.85
CA ARG A 229 -5.57 21.10 -11.17
C ARG A 229 -5.63 21.37 -9.68
N GLY A 230 -5.42 20.30 -8.89
CA GLY A 230 -5.19 20.39 -7.47
C GLY A 230 -3.70 20.22 -7.17
N ILE A 231 -3.21 20.94 -6.16
CA ILE A 231 -1.81 20.91 -5.73
C ILE A 231 -1.77 20.43 -4.29
N ALA A 232 -0.83 19.52 -3.98
CA ALA A 232 -0.50 19.13 -2.61
C ALA A 232 1.01 19.07 -2.43
N TRP A 233 1.47 19.44 -1.25
CA TRP A 233 2.87 19.38 -0.88
C TRP A 233 3.02 18.91 0.55
N GLY A 234 4.19 18.39 0.88
CA GLY A 234 4.45 17.87 2.21
C GLY A 234 5.91 17.58 2.47
N VAL A 235 6.15 17.29 3.73
CA VAL A 235 7.46 16.88 4.23
C VAL A 235 7.28 15.64 5.09
N ASP A 236 8.30 14.80 5.14
CA ASP A 236 8.32 13.65 6.02
C ASP A 236 9.71 13.36 6.57
N VAL A 237 9.72 12.64 7.65
CA VAL A 237 10.92 12.15 8.33
C VAL A 237 10.76 10.65 8.61
N GLU A 238 11.84 9.92 8.40
CA GLU A 238 11.97 8.53 8.83
C GLU A 238 13.19 8.39 9.73
N PHE A 239 13.00 7.77 10.88
CA PHE A 239 14.03 7.41 11.84
C PHE A 239 14.09 5.89 12.00
N GLY A 240 15.29 5.35 11.95
CA GLY A 240 15.52 3.92 12.09
C GLY A 240 15.26 3.16 10.79
N THR A 241 15.21 1.84 10.93
CA THR A 241 14.96 0.92 9.82
C THR A 241 13.90 -0.11 10.26
N TRP A 242 13.01 -0.45 9.37
CA TRP A 242 12.02 -1.47 9.63
C TRP A 242 12.66 -2.79 10.08
N ARG A 243 12.20 -3.35 11.20
CA ARG A 243 12.72 -4.53 11.88
C ARG A 243 14.14 -4.38 12.45
N ASP A 244 14.52 -3.18 12.85
CA ASP A 244 15.79 -2.93 13.54
C ASP A 244 15.57 -1.95 14.70
N GLY A 245 15.06 -2.44 15.83
CA GLY A 245 14.77 -1.64 17.02
C GLY A 245 13.70 -0.60 16.79
N ALA A 246 13.97 0.66 17.14
CA ALA A 246 13.03 1.76 16.98
C ALA A 246 12.92 2.21 15.53
N HIS A 247 11.68 2.30 15.03
CA HIS A 247 11.36 2.81 13.71
C HIS A 247 10.20 3.81 13.80
N ILE A 248 10.40 5.02 13.28
CA ILE A 248 9.41 6.10 13.31
C ILE A 248 9.30 6.69 11.90
N GLN A 249 8.09 6.77 11.40
CA GLN A 249 7.77 7.53 10.19
C GLN A 249 6.76 8.62 10.55
N ALA A 250 7.03 9.86 10.16
CA ALA A 250 6.12 10.98 10.35
C ALA A 250 6.01 11.80 9.06
N SER A 251 4.81 12.27 8.74
CA SER A 251 4.56 13.09 7.57
C SER A 251 3.49 14.13 7.84
N VAL A 252 3.63 15.28 7.18
CA VAL A 252 2.66 16.37 7.15
C VAL A 252 2.44 16.77 5.70
N ILE A 253 1.17 16.84 5.30
CA ILE A 253 0.76 17.21 3.93
C ILE A 253 -0.37 18.23 3.98
N ARG A 254 -0.31 19.21 3.11
CA ARG A 254 -1.35 20.20 2.83
C ARG A 254 -1.59 20.27 1.33
N GLY A 255 -2.84 20.50 0.92
CA GLY A 255 -3.16 20.63 -0.50
C GLY A 255 -4.64 20.89 -0.78
N ASP A 256 -5.00 20.89 -2.03
CA ASP A 256 -6.35 21.14 -2.48
C ASP A 256 -7.22 19.89 -2.37
N ASN A 257 -8.35 20.00 -1.66
CA ASN A 257 -9.39 19.00 -1.69
C ASN A 257 -10.30 19.26 -2.91
N TRP A 258 -9.80 18.87 -4.07
CA TRP A 258 -10.49 19.10 -5.36
C TRP A 258 -11.87 18.45 -5.44
N LYS A 259 -12.13 17.39 -4.67
CA LYS A 259 -13.45 16.74 -4.62
C LYS A 259 -14.51 17.57 -3.91
N SER A 260 -14.12 18.59 -3.14
CA SER A 260 -15.08 19.55 -2.58
C SER A 260 -15.67 20.45 -3.64
N LEU A 261 -14.93 20.75 -4.71
CA LEU A 261 -15.44 21.55 -5.85
C LEU A 261 -16.62 20.87 -6.52
N ASP A 262 -16.56 19.54 -6.68
CA ASP A 262 -17.62 18.76 -7.30
C ASP A 262 -18.90 18.67 -6.42
N SER A 263 -18.71 18.63 -5.09
CA SER A 263 -19.79 18.44 -4.13
C SER A 263 -20.43 19.74 -3.62
N SER A 264 -19.68 20.84 -3.55
CA SER A 264 -20.12 22.10 -2.93
C SER A 264 -19.83 23.36 -3.74
N ASN A 265 -19.18 23.23 -4.90
CA ASN A 265 -18.74 24.33 -5.76
C ASN A 265 -17.84 25.36 -5.03
N SER A 266 -17.13 24.94 -4.01
CA SER A 266 -16.19 25.74 -3.24
C SER A 266 -14.82 25.07 -3.17
N GLU A 267 -13.75 25.85 -3.32
CA GLU A 267 -12.38 25.36 -3.12
C GLU A 267 -12.16 25.08 -1.63
N ALA A 268 -11.64 23.89 -1.31
CA ALA A 268 -11.28 23.52 0.02
C ALA A 268 -9.80 23.16 0.08
N THR A 269 -9.16 23.45 1.20
CA THR A 269 -7.77 23.05 1.45
C THR A 269 -7.73 22.03 2.58
N PHE A 270 -7.25 20.83 2.28
CA PHE A 270 -7.05 19.81 3.31
C PHE A 270 -5.70 19.98 4.02
N PHE A 271 -5.68 19.52 5.27
CA PHE A 271 -4.46 19.34 6.05
C PHE A 271 -4.46 17.95 6.68
N THR A 272 -3.31 17.29 6.66
CA THR A 272 -3.21 15.97 7.26
C THR A 272 -1.81 15.68 7.79
N THR A 273 -1.76 14.93 8.89
CA THR A 273 -0.49 14.47 9.48
C THR A 273 -0.63 13.06 10.02
N GLN A 274 0.45 12.30 9.97
CA GLN A 274 0.51 10.95 10.54
C GLN A 274 1.90 10.68 11.13
N ILE A 275 1.90 10.02 12.26
CA ILE A 275 3.08 9.42 12.88
C ILE A 275 2.79 7.94 13.09
N VAL A 276 3.71 7.10 12.67
CA VAL A 276 3.75 5.66 13.01
C VAL A 276 5.06 5.40 13.71
N ALA A 277 4.99 4.94 14.95
CA ALA A 277 6.14 4.56 15.74
C ALA A 277 6.03 3.07 16.11
N SER A 278 7.13 2.35 16.00
CA SER A 278 7.21 0.94 16.37
C SER A 278 8.57 0.59 16.97
N TYR A 279 8.62 -0.53 17.66
CA TYR A 279 9.86 -1.05 18.23
C TYR A 279 9.97 -2.55 18.01
N TYR A 280 10.84 -2.95 17.10
CA TYR A 280 11.09 -4.35 16.83
C TYR A 280 12.03 -4.97 17.87
N THR A 281 11.62 -6.11 18.41
CA THR A 281 12.46 -6.92 19.29
C THR A 281 12.61 -8.30 18.68
N GLU A 282 13.85 -8.66 18.39
CA GLU A 282 14.18 -10.00 17.90
C GLU A 282 13.85 -11.07 18.95
N ARG A 283 13.38 -12.22 18.51
CA ARG A 283 13.08 -13.39 19.33
C ARG A 283 13.76 -14.63 18.73
N ARG A 284 13.97 -15.62 19.57
CA ARG A 284 14.48 -16.94 19.14
C ARG A 284 13.36 -17.97 19.23
N GLY A 285 13.35 -18.92 18.29
CA GLY A 285 12.36 -19.99 18.24
C GLY A 285 11.39 -19.85 17.07
N GLN A 286 10.10 -20.13 17.28
CA GLN A 286 9.09 -20.09 16.23
C GLN A 286 8.76 -18.66 15.77
N LEU A 287 8.93 -17.68 16.66
CA LEU A 287 8.78 -16.25 16.33
C LEU A 287 10.16 -15.65 16.11
N ALA A 288 10.33 -14.97 14.96
CA ALA A 288 11.53 -14.21 14.66
C ALA A 288 11.55 -12.85 15.39
N GLY A 289 10.40 -12.30 15.74
CA GLY A 289 10.34 -11.04 16.46
C GLY A 289 8.94 -10.61 16.83
N ILE A 290 8.86 -9.58 17.67
CA ILE A 290 7.63 -8.91 18.12
C ILE A 290 7.83 -7.41 17.94
N GLU A 291 6.82 -6.71 17.44
CA GLU A 291 6.85 -5.27 17.18
C GLU A 291 5.55 -4.61 17.67
N PRO A 292 5.50 -4.07 18.92
CA PRO A 292 4.48 -3.13 19.31
C PRO A 292 4.56 -1.86 18.46
N LEU A 293 3.40 -1.27 18.18
CA LEU A 293 3.28 -0.08 17.35
C LEU A 293 2.18 0.86 17.84
N LEU A 294 2.33 2.12 17.48
CA LEU A 294 1.34 3.16 17.67
C LEU A 294 1.27 4.04 16.43
N ARG A 295 0.08 4.26 15.89
CA ARG A 295 -0.19 5.29 14.88
C ARG A 295 -1.02 6.39 15.50
N LEU A 296 -0.66 7.63 15.18
CA LEU A 296 -1.46 8.82 15.36
C LEU A 296 -1.67 9.44 14.00
N SER A 297 -2.91 9.68 13.61
CA SER A 297 -3.27 10.23 12.30
C SER A 297 -4.35 11.30 12.49
N LEU A 298 -4.20 12.43 11.82
CA LEU A 298 -5.20 13.49 11.75
C LEU A 298 -5.49 13.77 10.29
N GLY A 299 -6.76 13.93 9.96
CA GLY A 299 -7.22 14.38 8.65
C GLY A 299 -8.25 15.48 8.81
N ASP A 300 -7.98 16.61 8.18
CA ASP A 300 -8.87 17.76 8.05
C ASP A 300 -9.16 17.98 6.57
N PRO A 301 -10.37 17.70 6.09
CA PRO A 301 -10.70 17.81 4.67
C PRO A 301 -10.86 19.24 4.19
N ASP A 302 -11.09 20.21 5.10
CA ASP A 302 -11.21 21.64 4.78
C ASP A 302 -10.86 22.49 6.00
N THR A 303 -9.67 23.08 5.99
CA THR A 303 -9.16 23.90 7.08
C THR A 303 -9.93 25.20 7.34
N ALA A 304 -10.81 25.60 6.42
CA ALA A 304 -11.69 26.77 6.57
C ALA A 304 -12.99 26.42 7.33
N VAL A 305 -13.33 25.14 7.43
CA VAL A 305 -14.57 24.66 8.07
C VAL A 305 -14.23 24.06 9.42
N GLY A 306 -14.82 24.58 10.49
CA GLY A 306 -14.63 24.02 11.84
C GLY A 306 -15.41 22.71 12.06
N LYS A 307 -14.89 21.84 12.91
CA LYS A 307 -15.50 20.57 13.36
C LYS A 307 -15.69 19.50 12.29
N ASN A 308 -14.87 19.51 11.25
CA ASN A 308 -14.89 18.53 10.16
C ASN A 308 -13.67 17.57 10.16
N ALA A 309 -12.68 17.81 10.99
CA ALA A 309 -11.50 16.97 11.10
C ALA A 309 -11.76 15.68 11.90
N GLY A 310 -10.90 14.70 11.69
CA GLY A 310 -10.91 13.44 12.43
C GLY A 310 -9.52 13.01 12.87
N THR A 311 -9.46 12.33 14.00
CA THR A 311 -8.22 11.77 14.55
C THR A 311 -8.34 10.25 14.65
N VAL A 312 -7.27 9.54 14.33
CA VAL A 312 -7.17 8.09 14.51
C VAL A 312 -5.99 7.78 15.40
N VAL A 313 -6.24 6.99 16.44
CA VAL A 313 -5.21 6.37 17.28
C VAL A 313 -5.26 4.87 17.03
N THR A 314 -4.12 4.28 16.65
CA THR A 314 -4.04 2.84 16.38
C THR A 314 -2.93 2.20 17.20
N PRO A 315 -3.18 1.69 18.41
CA PRO A 315 -2.29 0.71 19.03
C PRO A 315 -2.33 -0.61 18.25
N GLY A 316 -1.19 -1.29 18.17
CA GLY A 316 -1.10 -2.59 17.50
C GLY A 316 0.10 -3.40 17.91
N LEU A 317 0.11 -4.65 17.46
CA LEU A 317 1.17 -5.60 17.75
C LEU A 317 1.37 -6.52 16.54
N MET A 318 2.62 -6.66 16.09
CA MET A 318 3.02 -7.59 15.03
C MET A 318 3.90 -8.69 15.60
N PHE A 319 3.65 -9.90 15.14
CA PHE A 319 4.43 -11.11 15.41
C PHE A 319 5.07 -11.57 14.10
N TYR A 320 6.39 -11.56 14.05
CA TYR A 320 7.14 -11.98 12.88
C TYR A 320 7.44 -13.47 12.95
N LEU A 321 7.17 -14.15 11.85
CA LEU A 321 7.48 -15.56 11.63
C LEU A 321 8.82 -15.67 10.89
N GLN A 322 8.90 -16.53 9.88
CA GLN A 322 10.10 -16.63 9.04
C GLN A 322 10.04 -15.64 7.86
N GLY A 323 11.18 -15.15 7.43
CA GLY A 323 11.30 -14.21 6.34
C GLY A 323 10.51 -12.93 6.62
N LYS A 324 9.63 -12.54 5.70
CA LYS A 324 8.72 -11.39 5.82
C LYS A 324 7.33 -11.78 6.32
N SER A 325 7.06 -13.07 6.52
CA SER A 325 5.75 -13.54 7.00
C SER A 325 5.51 -13.11 8.43
N LYS A 326 4.31 -12.63 8.72
CA LYS A 326 3.93 -12.09 10.02
C LYS A 326 2.44 -12.23 10.27
N SER A 327 2.04 -12.04 11.52
CA SER A 327 0.63 -11.90 11.91
C SER A 327 0.52 -10.73 12.88
N GLY A 328 -0.59 -10.01 12.88
CA GLY A 328 -0.73 -8.87 13.76
C GLY A 328 -2.17 -8.49 14.02
N ALA A 329 -2.35 -7.65 15.03
CA ALA A 329 -3.62 -7.07 15.41
C ALA A 329 -3.48 -5.56 15.63
N ASN A 330 -4.48 -4.80 15.17
CA ASN A 330 -4.60 -3.36 15.37
C ASN A 330 -6.01 -3.04 15.89
N LEU A 331 -6.09 -2.02 16.75
CA LEU A 331 -7.34 -1.37 17.10
C LEU A 331 -7.32 0.06 16.59
N ASP A 332 -8.11 0.38 15.57
CA ASP A 332 -8.28 1.74 15.09
C ASP A 332 -9.37 2.44 15.90
N ILE A 333 -9.01 3.50 16.60
CA ILE A 333 -9.90 4.34 17.38
C ILE A 333 -10.05 5.65 16.60
N TYR A 334 -11.18 5.83 15.93
CA TYR A 334 -11.49 7.03 15.17
C TYR A 334 -12.36 7.96 16.01
N SER A 335 -11.90 9.20 16.17
CA SER A 335 -12.61 10.25 16.89
C SER A 335 -12.78 11.46 15.95
N PRO A 336 -13.96 11.63 15.32
CA PRO A 336 -14.28 12.84 14.57
C PRO A 336 -14.45 14.03 15.53
N GLN A 337 -14.18 15.25 15.05
CA GLN A 337 -14.47 16.45 15.81
C GLN A 337 -15.98 16.69 16.03
N SER A 338 -16.82 16.10 15.16
CA SER A 338 -18.27 16.10 15.30
C SER A 338 -18.82 14.72 15.02
N GLY A 339 -19.57 14.14 15.96
CA GLY A 339 -20.10 12.79 15.91
C GLY A 339 -19.46 11.85 16.93
N ASP A 340 -19.86 10.59 16.87
CA ASP A 340 -19.44 9.57 17.82
C ASP A 340 -18.11 8.92 17.45
N THR A 341 -17.38 8.49 18.47
CA THR A 341 -16.17 7.68 18.30
C THR A 341 -16.53 6.31 17.72
N ALA A 342 -15.79 5.90 16.70
CA ALA A 342 -15.93 4.60 16.05
C ALA A 342 -14.65 3.76 16.20
N LEU A 343 -14.83 2.47 16.41
CA LEU A 343 -13.74 1.52 16.62
C LEU A 343 -13.68 0.50 15.48
N SER A 344 -12.49 0.10 15.07
CA SER A 344 -12.30 -1.05 14.20
C SER A 344 -11.16 -1.93 14.70
N PHE A 345 -11.47 -3.17 14.99
CA PHE A 345 -10.48 -4.18 15.34
C PHE A 345 -10.11 -5.00 14.12
N LYS A 346 -8.82 -5.17 13.87
CA LYS A 346 -8.30 -5.92 12.72
C LYS A 346 -7.25 -6.92 13.15
N VAL A 347 -7.34 -8.12 12.58
CA VAL A 347 -6.29 -9.13 12.65
C VAL A 347 -5.91 -9.50 11.22
N GLN A 348 -4.62 -9.57 10.92
CA GLN A 348 -4.16 -9.97 9.60
C GLN A 348 -2.95 -10.88 9.69
N THR A 349 -3.00 -11.96 8.91
CA THR A 349 -1.87 -12.87 8.69
C THR A 349 -1.33 -12.66 7.29
N TYR A 350 0.00 -12.60 7.18
CA TYR A 350 0.75 -12.34 5.97
C TYR A 350 1.63 -13.53 5.66
N LEU A 351 1.47 -14.12 4.51
CA LEU A 351 2.37 -15.12 3.96
C LEU A 351 3.16 -14.49 2.80
N TYR A 352 4.47 -14.72 2.78
CA TYR A 352 5.39 -14.32 1.71
C TYR A 352 6.20 -15.53 1.25
N PHE A 353 6.36 -15.69 -0.04
CA PHE A 353 7.13 -16.76 -0.67
C PHE A 353 7.85 -16.26 -1.92
#